data_9af92967b659f3f3f2603730e7031e17
#
_entry.id   9af92967b659f3f3f2603730e7031e17
#
_cell.length_a   1.000
_cell.length_b   1.000
_cell.length_c   1.000
_cell.angle_alpha   90.00
_cell.angle_beta   90.00
_cell.angle_gamma   90.00
#
_symmetry.space_group_name_H-M   'P 1'
#
loop_
_entity.id
_entity.type
_entity.pdbx_description
1 polymer ?
#
loop_
_entity_poly.entity_id
_entity_poly.type
_entity_poly.pdbx_seq_one_letter_code
_entity_poly.pdbx_strand_id
1 'polypeptide(L)'
;MIWSTDMKRKIYWKDLLQSFTGSKGRFLSILTLMMLGSLALVGLKVASPNMERTAWTFLKNTNAADVTVIGDYGLDQADQEELQTLSGADVEFGYMTDLTLANSEDAIRIFSNTDKISKFQVTEGRLPEKEDELALADFWKDQYQIGQVIYLSQKKGSNSQLKWDSYTITGFVHSPDIFSKSDMGSSASGNGNLVAYGVVTEENFKSSVYTIARLRFASLTDVNPFSSDYEKKLEEEEETLKELVADNGQARLEKMKKNAQESLDEGKKQLDEAETNLTAGKKRLQEIETRLQAQENQVSQLPEPQKSQASSQLEEAKDQLKQEKEKLSQAETDLTKEEAKWQTSQDEVNALTEPTYHVYNRKSSPTGQGYLMYSNSAMSIRAVGNIFPVVLYAVAAMVTFTTMTRFVDEERTNAGIFKALGYHSKDIIAKFVIYGLVAGTLGTLLGILIGHYVLAPTISHIITERMIVGESQQHFYWTYSCLALGLSLIASVLPAYLVSRRELHEEAAQLLLPKPPVKGSKILLERITFIWSYLSFTQKVTARNIFRYKQRMLMTIFGVAGSVALLFAGLGIQSSVVGVADRQFKDLQQYQMILSVNSRASDSDKAKLKKNCRVMKLKTIV
;
A
#
# COMPACT_ATOMS: atom_id res chain seq x y z
N MET A 1 -63.72 -17.62 -38.15
CA MET A 1 -62.29 -17.98 -37.91
C MET A 1 -61.56 -16.99 -37.02
N ILE A 2 -61.81 -15.68 -37.06
CA ILE A 2 -61.15 -14.61 -36.30
C ILE A 2 -61.45 -14.71 -34.78
N TRP A 3 -62.65 -15.06 -34.37
CA TRP A 3 -63.04 -15.20 -32.97
C TRP A 3 -62.34 -16.38 -32.23
N SER A 4 -61.93 -17.43 -32.95
CA SER A 4 -61.25 -18.58 -32.33
C SER A 4 -59.80 -18.28 -32.00
N THR A 5 -59.14 -17.41 -32.75
CA THR A 5 -57.74 -17.02 -32.51
C THR A 5 -57.58 -16.07 -31.34
N ASP A 6 -58.53 -15.14 -31.14
CA ASP A 6 -58.51 -14.20 -30.01
C ASP A 6 -58.82 -14.89 -28.68
N MET A 7 -59.75 -15.82 -28.68
CA MET A 7 -60.11 -16.61 -27.49
C MET A 7 -58.95 -17.55 -27.07
N LYS A 8 -58.29 -18.21 -28.05
CA LYS A 8 -57.08 -19.00 -27.80
C LYS A 8 -55.97 -18.14 -27.18
N ARG A 9 -55.75 -16.91 -27.67
CA ARG A 9 -54.77 -15.99 -27.16
C ARG A 9 -55.05 -15.53 -25.72
N LYS A 10 -56.32 -15.23 -25.38
CA LYS A 10 -56.73 -14.86 -24.01
C LYS A 10 -56.54 -16.00 -23.01
N ILE A 11 -56.86 -17.23 -23.37
CA ILE A 11 -56.71 -18.42 -22.50
C ILE A 11 -55.20 -18.67 -22.27
N TYR A 12 -54.36 -18.59 -23.30
CA TYR A 12 -52.91 -18.75 -23.20
C TYR A 12 -52.27 -17.75 -22.21
N TRP A 13 -52.59 -16.46 -22.34
CA TRP A 13 -52.09 -15.45 -21.43
C TRP A 13 -52.57 -15.61 -20.00
N LYS A 14 -53.81 -16.04 -19.80
CA LYS A 14 -54.36 -16.34 -18.48
C LYS A 14 -53.63 -17.52 -17.83
N ASP A 15 -53.37 -18.59 -18.55
CA ASP A 15 -52.61 -19.75 -18.09
C ASP A 15 -51.15 -19.38 -17.78
N LEU A 16 -50.52 -18.56 -18.62
CA LEU A 16 -49.18 -18.03 -18.36
C LEU A 16 -49.13 -17.24 -17.05
N LEU A 17 -50.08 -16.31 -16.82
CA LEU A 17 -50.16 -15.54 -15.56
C LEU A 17 -50.42 -16.43 -14.35
N GLN A 18 -51.28 -17.43 -14.51
CA GLN A 18 -51.59 -18.42 -13.46
C GLN A 18 -50.33 -19.26 -13.11
N SER A 19 -49.46 -19.51 -14.05
CA SER A 19 -48.19 -20.22 -13.81
C SER A 19 -47.26 -19.43 -12.89
N PHE A 20 -47.23 -18.10 -12.96
CA PHE A 20 -46.44 -17.27 -12.03
C PHE A 20 -47.04 -17.29 -10.62
N THR A 21 -48.35 -17.22 -10.50
CA THR A 21 -49.03 -17.20 -9.18
C THR A 21 -49.10 -18.57 -8.53
N GLY A 22 -49.24 -19.66 -9.32
CA GLY A 22 -49.29 -21.03 -8.85
C GLY A 22 -47.94 -21.63 -8.46
N SER A 23 -46.84 -21.08 -8.97
CA SER A 23 -45.49 -21.59 -8.70
C SER A 23 -44.54 -20.53 -8.13
N LYS A 24 -45.03 -19.70 -7.19
CA LYS A 24 -44.26 -18.57 -6.59
C LYS A 24 -42.89 -18.97 -6.04
N GLY A 25 -42.80 -20.11 -5.35
CA GLY A 25 -41.53 -20.57 -4.78
C GLY A 25 -40.43 -20.84 -5.83
N ARG A 26 -40.82 -21.42 -6.99
CA ARG A 26 -39.90 -21.67 -8.11
C ARG A 26 -39.48 -20.39 -8.80
N PHE A 27 -40.45 -19.49 -9.03
CA PHE A 27 -40.19 -18.17 -9.60
C PHE A 27 -39.20 -17.40 -8.74
N LEU A 28 -39.44 -17.32 -7.44
CA LEU A 28 -38.57 -16.64 -6.48
C LEU A 28 -37.21 -17.28 -6.41
N SER A 29 -37.12 -18.61 -6.46
CA SER A 29 -35.83 -19.33 -6.46
C SER A 29 -34.97 -18.94 -7.67
N ILE A 30 -35.53 -18.95 -8.89
CA ILE A 30 -34.80 -18.57 -10.10
C ILE A 30 -34.41 -17.07 -10.06
N LEU A 31 -35.38 -16.23 -9.67
CA LEU A 31 -35.16 -14.79 -9.53
C LEU A 31 -34.00 -14.48 -8.56
N THR A 32 -34.04 -15.09 -7.36
CA THR A 32 -33.00 -14.88 -6.33
C THR A 32 -31.62 -15.37 -6.79
N LEU A 33 -31.57 -16.53 -7.46
CA LEU A 33 -30.29 -17.05 -7.97
C LEU A 33 -29.70 -16.13 -9.04
N MET A 34 -30.51 -15.62 -9.97
CA MET A 34 -30.06 -14.67 -10.99
C MET A 34 -29.68 -13.32 -10.38
N MET A 35 -30.42 -12.87 -9.37
CA MET A 35 -30.11 -11.68 -8.58
C MET A 35 -28.75 -11.82 -7.89
N LEU A 36 -28.48 -12.93 -7.20
CA LEU A 36 -27.22 -13.16 -6.50
C LEU A 36 -26.04 -13.27 -7.47
N GLY A 37 -26.22 -13.99 -8.59
CA GLY A 37 -25.19 -14.07 -9.64
C GLY A 37 -24.84 -12.71 -10.22
N SER A 38 -25.86 -11.90 -10.55
CA SER A 38 -25.69 -10.55 -11.11
C SER A 38 -25.12 -9.57 -10.09
N LEU A 39 -25.59 -9.63 -8.85
CA LEU A 39 -25.09 -8.84 -7.72
C LEU A 39 -23.59 -9.09 -7.51
N ALA A 40 -23.18 -10.36 -7.45
CA ALA A 40 -21.77 -10.72 -7.25
C ALA A 40 -20.92 -10.31 -8.44
N LEU A 41 -21.38 -10.54 -9.68
CA LEU A 41 -20.65 -10.15 -10.88
C LEU A 41 -20.46 -8.63 -10.92
N VAL A 42 -21.53 -7.88 -10.82
CA VAL A 42 -21.49 -6.43 -10.96
C VAL A 42 -20.78 -5.80 -9.78
N GLY A 43 -21.09 -6.20 -8.54
CA GLY A 43 -20.48 -5.63 -7.35
C GLY A 43 -18.95 -5.80 -7.32
N LEU A 44 -18.46 -7.01 -7.60
CA LEU A 44 -17.01 -7.28 -7.61
C LEU A 44 -16.31 -6.66 -8.83
N LYS A 45 -16.94 -6.71 -10.02
CA LYS A 45 -16.34 -6.16 -11.25
C LYS A 45 -16.32 -4.63 -11.28
N VAL A 46 -17.21 -3.97 -10.56
CA VAL A 46 -17.32 -2.51 -10.52
C VAL A 46 -16.47 -1.91 -9.40
N ALA A 47 -16.28 -2.62 -8.28
CA ALA A 47 -15.53 -2.12 -7.14
C ALA A 47 -14.07 -1.78 -7.51
N SER A 48 -13.34 -2.68 -8.18
CA SER A 48 -11.94 -2.45 -8.58
C SER A 48 -11.77 -1.23 -9.51
N PRO A 49 -12.48 -1.09 -10.64
CA PRO A 49 -12.35 0.10 -11.49
C PRO A 49 -12.76 1.41 -10.81
N ASN A 50 -13.74 1.38 -9.90
CA ASN A 50 -14.11 2.57 -9.12
C ASN A 50 -12.97 3.00 -8.19
N MET A 51 -12.36 2.06 -7.49
CA MET A 51 -11.17 2.32 -6.67
C MET A 51 -10.03 2.89 -7.50
N GLU A 52 -9.65 2.22 -8.59
CA GLU A 52 -8.57 2.66 -9.48
C GLU A 52 -8.82 4.06 -10.03
N ARG A 53 -10.04 4.34 -10.47
CA ARG A 53 -10.42 5.67 -10.96
C ARG A 53 -10.33 6.73 -9.87
N THR A 54 -10.74 6.43 -8.65
CA THR A 54 -10.69 7.36 -7.52
C THR A 54 -9.23 7.70 -7.20
N ALA A 55 -8.37 6.70 -7.08
CA ALA A 55 -6.94 6.92 -6.85
C ALA A 55 -6.27 7.65 -8.01
N TRP A 56 -6.59 7.31 -9.25
CA TRP A 56 -6.07 8.02 -10.42
C TRP A 56 -6.50 9.49 -10.46
N THR A 57 -7.77 9.77 -10.14
CA THR A 57 -8.26 11.14 -10.04
C THR A 57 -7.52 11.91 -8.95
N PHE A 58 -7.28 11.30 -7.78
CA PHE A 58 -6.50 11.90 -6.71
C PHE A 58 -5.05 12.19 -7.16
N LEU A 59 -4.36 11.22 -7.76
CA LEU A 59 -3.00 11.38 -8.28
C LEU A 59 -2.91 12.47 -9.36
N LYS A 60 -3.92 12.55 -10.24
CA LYS A 60 -3.98 13.58 -11.29
C LYS A 60 -4.21 14.97 -10.71
N ASN A 61 -5.12 15.11 -9.75
CA ASN A 61 -5.46 16.39 -9.12
C ASN A 61 -4.30 16.95 -8.28
N THR A 62 -3.54 16.09 -7.64
CA THR A 62 -2.35 16.44 -6.84
C THR A 62 -1.09 16.53 -7.68
N ASN A 63 -1.16 16.27 -8.98
CA ASN A 63 0.00 16.18 -9.88
C ASN A 63 1.10 15.26 -9.32
N ALA A 64 0.71 14.09 -8.78
CA ALA A 64 1.59 13.19 -8.04
C ALA A 64 2.79 12.74 -8.89
N ALA A 65 3.98 12.71 -8.28
CA ALA A 65 5.20 12.22 -8.92
C ALA A 65 5.06 10.77 -9.39
N ASP A 66 5.65 10.45 -10.53
CA ASP A 66 5.75 9.06 -11.01
C ASP A 66 6.95 8.36 -10.37
N VAL A 67 8.07 9.09 -10.26
CA VAL A 67 9.32 8.63 -9.67
C VAL A 67 9.87 9.69 -8.72
N THR A 68 10.57 9.25 -7.68
CA THR A 68 11.34 10.10 -6.76
C THR A 68 12.79 9.64 -6.72
N VAL A 69 13.71 10.59 -6.69
CA VAL A 69 15.14 10.35 -6.52
C VAL A 69 15.59 10.89 -5.17
N ILE A 70 16.29 10.07 -4.39
CA ILE A 70 16.83 10.41 -3.09
C ILE A 70 18.32 10.05 -3.08
N GLY A 71 19.18 11.02 -2.80
CA GLY A 71 20.60 10.78 -2.60
C GLY A 71 20.97 10.69 -1.12
N ASP A 72 21.86 9.79 -0.74
CA ASP A 72 22.31 9.60 0.66
C ASP A 72 22.89 10.88 1.30
N TYR A 73 23.54 11.73 0.48
CA TYR A 73 24.07 13.03 0.92
C TYR A 73 23.34 14.21 0.26
N GLY A 74 22.08 14.00 -0.12
CA GLY A 74 21.26 14.97 -0.85
C GLY A 74 21.67 15.10 -2.32
N LEU A 75 20.99 16.01 -3.01
CA LEU A 75 21.15 16.31 -4.44
C LEU A 75 21.80 17.68 -4.58
N ASP A 76 23.05 17.74 -5.06
CA ASP A 76 23.74 19.01 -5.25
C ASP A 76 23.35 19.68 -6.59
N GLN A 77 24.00 20.78 -6.92
CA GLN A 77 23.69 21.54 -8.13
C GLN A 77 23.96 20.74 -9.40
N ALA A 78 25.00 19.87 -9.40
CA ALA A 78 25.29 19.04 -10.56
C ALA A 78 24.21 17.99 -10.79
N ASP A 79 23.74 17.33 -9.70
CA ASP A 79 22.62 16.40 -9.75
C ASP A 79 21.33 17.08 -10.24
N GLN A 80 21.11 18.33 -9.80
CA GLN A 80 19.93 19.10 -10.23
C GLN A 80 19.98 19.44 -11.74
N GLU A 81 21.12 19.93 -12.21
CA GLU A 81 21.33 20.26 -13.62
C GLU A 81 21.16 19.01 -14.48
N GLU A 82 21.70 17.87 -14.06
CA GLU A 82 21.60 16.61 -14.79
C GLU A 82 20.17 16.09 -14.85
N LEU A 83 19.45 16.02 -13.72
CA LEU A 83 18.06 15.60 -13.68
C LEU A 83 17.14 16.49 -14.53
N GLN A 84 17.47 17.79 -14.65
CA GLN A 84 16.73 18.73 -15.52
C GLN A 84 16.99 18.52 -17.01
N THR A 85 18.04 17.78 -17.40
CA THR A 85 18.29 17.45 -18.82
C THR A 85 17.35 16.38 -19.37
N LEU A 86 16.62 15.66 -18.49
CA LEU A 86 15.68 14.61 -18.91
C LEU A 86 14.57 15.17 -19.79
N SER A 87 14.58 14.79 -21.05
CA SER A 87 13.56 15.21 -22.01
C SER A 87 12.23 14.56 -21.70
N GLY A 88 11.16 15.35 -21.61
CA GLY A 88 9.80 14.84 -21.35
C GLY A 88 9.51 14.54 -19.87
N ALA A 89 10.39 14.94 -18.95
CA ALA A 89 10.19 14.90 -17.52
C ALA A 89 10.09 16.31 -16.92
N ASP A 90 9.07 16.54 -16.10
CA ASP A 90 9.05 17.68 -15.18
C ASP A 90 9.73 17.25 -13.88
N VAL A 91 10.62 18.11 -13.36
CA VAL A 91 11.38 17.85 -12.12
C VAL A 91 11.10 18.94 -11.11
N GLU A 92 10.82 18.56 -9.87
CA GLU A 92 10.72 19.47 -8.72
C GLU A 92 11.57 18.94 -7.56
N PHE A 93 12.48 19.79 -7.09
CA PHE A 93 13.33 19.51 -5.95
C PHE A 93 12.67 19.97 -4.67
N GLY A 94 13.02 19.35 -3.56
CA GLY A 94 12.50 19.69 -2.26
C GLY A 94 13.28 19.07 -1.13
N TYR A 95 12.78 19.30 0.08
CA TYR A 95 13.37 18.77 1.30
C TYR A 95 12.45 17.79 1.98
N MET A 96 13.06 16.82 2.63
CA MET A 96 12.40 15.82 3.45
C MET A 96 13.31 15.44 4.62
N THR A 97 12.76 15.40 5.83
CA THR A 97 13.48 14.95 7.02
C THR A 97 12.56 14.21 7.98
N ASP A 98 13.09 13.24 8.70
CA ASP A 98 12.37 12.48 9.73
C ASP A 98 12.79 12.96 11.11
N LEU A 99 11.82 13.37 11.92
CA LEU A 99 11.99 13.83 13.29
C LEU A 99 11.12 13.00 14.23
N THR A 100 11.24 13.23 15.54
CA THR A 100 10.29 12.67 16.51
C THR A 100 9.43 13.77 17.11
N LEU A 101 8.24 13.39 17.59
CA LEU A 101 7.46 14.25 18.43
C LEU A 101 8.17 14.46 19.78
N ALA A 102 8.07 15.64 20.35
CA ALA A 102 8.68 15.90 21.65
C ALA A 102 8.13 14.96 22.72
N ASN A 103 9.01 14.37 23.51
CA ASN A 103 8.71 13.40 24.56
C ASN A 103 8.07 12.08 24.05
N SER A 104 8.22 11.74 22.77
CA SER A 104 7.77 10.49 22.17
C SER A 104 8.88 9.90 21.29
N GLU A 105 8.81 8.59 21.07
CA GLU A 105 9.60 7.89 20.05
C GLU A 105 8.84 7.80 18.70
N ASP A 106 7.74 8.50 18.56
CA ASP A 106 6.93 8.50 17.34
C ASP A 106 7.58 9.39 16.28
N ALA A 107 7.87 8.79 15.12
CA ALA A 107 8.51 9.50 14.02
C ALA A 107 7.48 10.22 13.14
N ILE A 108 7.79 11.46 12.82
CA ILE A 108 7.06 12.31 11.89
C ILE A 108 7.96 12.70 10.72
N ARG A 109 7.46 12.62 9.49
CA ARG A 109 8.17 13.09 8.29
C ARG A 109 7.76 14.51 7.95
N ILE A 110 8.73 15.40 7.85
CA ILE A 110 8.51 16.80 7.48
C ILE A 110 9.00 16.99 6.05
N PHE A 111 8.10 17.52 5.22
CA PHE A 111 8.38 17.90 3.83
C PHE A 111 8.43 19.43 3.68
N SER A 112 9.21 19.90 2.72
CA SER A 112 9.00 21.24 2.18
C SER A 112 7.71 21.28 1.35
N ASN A 113 7.06 22.44 1.28
CA ASN A 113 5.93 22.64 0.38
C ASN A 113 6.33 22.39 -1.07
N THR A 114 5.37 21.96 -1.90
CA THR A 114 5.56 21.70 -3.33
C THR A 114 4.58 22.53 -4.15
N ASP A 115 5.06 23.11 -5.25
CA ASP A 115 4.26 24.00 -6.09
C ASP A 115 3.70 23.32 -7.34
N LYS A 116 4.45 22.38 -7.92
CA LYS A 116 4.14 21.76 -9.22
C LYS A 116 3.82 20.28 -9.12
N ILE A 117 4.68 19.48 -8.47
CA ILE A 117 4.61 18.02 -8.44
C ILE A 117 4.32 17.56 -7.02
N SER A 118 3.49 16.53 -6.87
CA SER A 118 3.05 16.01 -5.57
C SER A 118 2.46 17.08 -4.65
N LYS A 119 1.55 17.89 -5.17
CA LYS A 119 0.90 18.98 -4.42
C LYS A 119 0.12 18.44 -3.22
N PHE A 120 0.34 19.06 -2.08
CA PHE A 120 -0.44 18.77 -0.88
C PHE A 120 -1.89 19.24 -1.05
N GLN A 121 -2.83 18.35 -0.82
CA GLN A 121 -4.26 18.67 -0.86
C GLN A 121 -4.70 19.17 0.51
N VAL A 122 -4.99 20.46 0.63
CA VAL A 122 -5.54 21.06 1.88
C VAL A 122 -6.96 20.54 2.09
N THR A 123 -7.20 19.98 3.28
CA THR A 123 -8.53 19.51 3.70
C THR A 123 -9.18 20.51 4.66
N GLU A 124 -8.39 21.20 5.47
CA GLU A 124 -8.85 22.23 6.40
C GLU A 124 -7.74 23.27 6.64
N GLY A 125 -8.08 24.54 6.79
CA GLY A 125 -7.12 25.62 7.00
C GLY A 125 -6.35 26.01 5.74
N ARG A 126 -5.02 26.16 5.85
CA ARG A 126 -4.14 26.55 4.75
C ARG A 126 -2.75 25.91 4.88
N LEU A 127 -1.97 25.95 3.81
CA LEU A 127 -0.55 25.63 3.84
C LEU A 127 0.26 26.68 4.63
N PRO A 128 1.44 26.32 5.17
CA PRO A 128 2.32 27.25 5.88
C PRO A 128 2.84 28.34 4.93
N GLU A 129 2.86 29.57 5.41
CA GLU A 129 3.42 30.75 4.73
C GLU A 129 4.60 31.34 5.49
N LYS A 130 4.73 31.03 6.80
CA LYS A 130 5.81 31.50 7.65
C LYS A 130 6.68 30.33 8.12
N GLU A 131 7.91 30.65 8.52
CA GLU A 131 8.89 29.64 8.94
C GLU A 131 8.47 28.88 10.23
N ASP A 132 7.63 29.46 11.10
CA ASP A 132 7.12 28.86 12.34
C ASP A 132 5.77 28.15 12.18
N GLU A 133 5.30 27.97 10.94
CA GLU A 133 4.02 27.37 10.60
C GLU A 133 4.21 25.95 10.05
N LEU A 134 3.21 25.10 10.30
CA LEU A 134 3.19 23.70 9.82
C LEU A 134 1.76 23.31 9.46
N ALA A 135 1.59 22.65 8.31
CA ALA A 135 0.37 21.90 7.99
C ALA A 135 0.58 20.43 8.31
N LEU A 136 -0.36 19.82 9.04
CA LEU A 136 -0.27 18.45 9.56
C LEU A 136 -1.13 17.48 8.74
N ALA A 137 -0.83 16.19 8.81
CA ALA A 137 -1.62 15.14 8.18
C ALA A 137 -3.10 15.18 8.66
N ASP A 138 -4.06 15.11 7.73
CA ASP A 138 -5.51 15.27 8.00
C ASP A 138 -6.08 14.32 9.05
N PHE A 139 -5.59 13.10 9.14
CA PHE A 139 -6.09 12.12 10.11
C PHE A 139 -5.69 12.42 11.56
N TRP A 140 -4.92 13.49 11.82
CA TRP A 140 -4.60 13.99 13.16
C TRP A 140 -5.48 15.19 13.60
N LYS A 141 -6.44 15.60 12.78
CA LYS A 141 -7.38 16.70 13.11
C LYS A 141 -8.27 16.43 14.33
N ASP A 142 -8.45 15.17 14.71
CA ASP A 142 -9.18 14.81 15.94
C ASP A 142 -8.32 14.97 17.21
N GLN A 143 -6.99 15.04 17.07
CA GLN A 143 -6.02 15.16 18.17
C GLN A 143 -5.47 16.59 18.30
N TYR A 144 -5.39 17.34 17.21
CA TYR A 144 -4.81 18.67 17.13
C TYR A 144 -5.79 19.66 16.49
N GLN A 145 -5.64 20.93 16.85
CA GLN A 145 -6.46 22.01 16.31
C GLN A 145 -5.60 23.06 15.60
N ILE A 146 -6.17 23.74 14.61
CA ILE A 146 -5.52 24.88 13.95
C ILE A 146 -5.23 25.96 14.99
N GLY A 147 -4.02 26.52 14.98
CA GLY A 147 -3.51 27.47 15.97
C GLY A 147 -2.80 26.82 17.16
N GLN A 148 -2.90 25.52 17.35
CA GLN A 148 -2.15 24.79 18.37
C GLN A 148 -0.67 24.67 17.99
N VAL A 149 0.22 24.67 18.99
CA VAL A 149 1.66 24.49 18.79
C VAL A 149 2.02 23.02 18.95
N ILE A 150 2.75 22.48 18.00
CA ILE A 150 3.36 21.15 18.03
C ILE A 150 4.86 21.28 18.24
N TYR A 151 5.45 20.42 19.06
CA TYR A 151 6.87 20.40 19.35
C TYR A 151 7.52 19.17 18.71
N LEU A 152 8.61 19.41 17.96
CA LEU A 152 9.39 18.39 17.30
C LEU A 152 10.75 18.26 17.98
N SER A 153 11.28 17.05 18.06
CA SER A 153 12.57 16.76 18.63
C SER A 153 13.52 16.25 17.58
N GLN A 154 14.71 16.82 17.53
CA GLN A 154 15.80 16.39 16.68
C GLN A 154 16.76 15.53 17.48
N LYS A 155 17.34 14.50 16.87
CA LYS A 155 18.27 13.59 17.53
C LYS A 155 19.48 14.36 18.07
N LYS A 156 19.78 14.21 19.36
CA LYS A 156 20.97 14.83 19.97
C LYS A 156 22.24 14.37 19.24
N GLY A 157 23.01 15.30 18.71
CA GLY A 157 24.27 15.04 18.00
C GLY A 157 24.18 15.07 16.47
N SER A 158 22.99 15.21 15.86
CA SER A 158 22.85 15.61 14.46
C SER A 158 22.73 17.13 14.35
N ASN A 159 23.31 17.74 13.31
CA ASN A 159 23.02 19.13 12.99
C ASN A 159 21.51 19.28 12.79
N SER A 160 20.91 20.26 13.50
CA SER A 160 19.50 20.57 13.34
C SER A 160 19.17 20.83 11.87
N GLN A 161 18.33 20.00 11.29
CA GLN A 161 17.94 20.13 9.88
C GLN A 161 16.89 21.21 9.66
N LEU A 162 16.09 21.51 10.68
CA LEU A 162 15.09 22.57 10.66
C LEU A 162 15.52 23.76 11.54
N LYS A 163 15.05 24.95 11.20
CA LYS A 163 15.33 26.19 11.96
C LYS A 163 14.67 26.19 13.33
N TRP A 164 13.45 25.63 13.44
CA TRP A 164 12.63 25.67 14.63
C TRP A 164 12.33 24.26 15.17
N ASP A 165 12.09 24.16 16.46
CA ASP A 165 11.67 22.93 17.13
C ASP A 165 10.18 22.96 17.52
N SER A 166 9.49 24.08 17.28
CA SER A 166 8.07 24.27 17.58
C SER A 166 7.38 24.97 16.43
N TYR A 167 6.19 24.52 16.09
CA TYR A 167 5.43 24.98 14.94
C TYR A 167 3.97 25.20 15.28
N THR A 168 3.38 26.27 14.76
CA THR A 168 1.95 26.54 14.85
C THR A 168 1.23 25.82 13.71
N ILE A 169 0.24 25.01 14.02
CA ILE A 169 -0.55 24.28 13.04
C ILE A 169 -1.47 25.27 12.31
N THR A 170 -1.33 25.36 10.97
CA THR A 170 -2.13 26.26 10.12
C THR A 170 -3.17 25.54 9.29
N GLY A 171 -3.08 24.24 9.16
CA GLY A 171 -4.03 23.44 8.40
C GLY A 171 -3.75 21.96 8.45
N PHE A 172 -4.62 21.22 7.78
CA PHE A 172 -4.53 19.77 7.61
C PHE A 172 -4.48 19.42 6.13
N VAL A 173 -3.65 18.42 5.78
CA VAL A 173 -3.35 18.08 4.39
C VAL A 173 -3.31 16.59 4.14
N HIS A 174 -3.58 16.21 2.88
CA HIS A 174 -3.21 14.91 2.32
C HIS A 174 -1.96 15.02 1.45
N SER A 175 -1.03 14.08 1.59
CA SER A 175 0.17 13.96 0.77
C SER A 175 -0.02 12.88 -0.29
N PRO A 176 0.19 13.16 -1.59
CA PRO A 176 0.13 12.10 -2.61
C PRO A 176 1.26 11.07 -2.53
N ASP A 177 2.31 11.37 -1.77
CA ASP A 177 3.45 10.47 -1.56
C ASP A 177 3.18 9.43 -0.45
N ILE A 178 2.12 9.60 0.37
CA ILE A 178 1.77 8.72 1.50
C ILE A 178 0.28 8.39 1.45
N PHE A 179 -0.07 7.23 0.92
CA PHE A 179 -1.46 6.80 0.69
C PHE A 179 -2.19 6.29 1.93
N SER A 180 -1.48 5.70 2.89
CA SER A 180 -2.08 5.09 4.08
C SER A 180 -2.14 6.06 5.25
N LYS A 181 -3.22 5.96 6.05
CA LYS A 181 -3.38 6.69 7.32
C LYS A 181 -2.73 5.96 8.50
N SER A 182 -2.37 4.67 8.36
CA SER A 182 -1.89 3.83 9.46
C SER A 182 -0.53 3.19 9.20
N ASP A 183 -0.21 2.89 7.94
CA ASP A 183 1.07 2.30 7.52
C ASP A 183 1.72 3.26 6.51
N MET A 184 2.46 4.22 7.01
CA MET A 184 3.05 5.30 6.24
C MET A 184 4.48 5.01 5.78
N GLY A 185 5.03 3.89 6.21
CA GLY A 185 6.38 3.47 5.91
C GLY A 185 7.34 3.57 7.09
N SER A 186 8.62 3.30 6.82
CA SER A 186 9.68 3.28 7.81
C SER A 186 10.38 4.64 7.95
N SER A 187 11.00 4.86 9.11
CA SER A 187 11.81 6.01 9.44
C SER A 187 13.14 5.57 10.04
N ALA A 188 14.19 6.37 9.85
CA ALA A 188 15.46 6.22 10.57
C ALA A 188 15.41 6.88 11.97
N SER A 189 14.31 7.56 12.32
CA SER A 189 14.10 8.26 13.59
C SER A 189 13.12 7.52 14.47
N GLY A 190 13.18 7.76 15.78
CA GLY A 190 12.26 7.23 16.77
C GLY A 190 12.24 5.69 16.83
N ASN A 191 11.05 5.13 16.89
CA ASN A 191 10.80 3.68 16.93
C ASN A 191 10.89 2.98 15.56
N GLY A 192 11.25 3.72 14.50
CA GLY A 192 11.42 3.17 13.16
C GLY A 192 10.19 3.21 12.25
N ASN A 193 9.03 3.63 12.76
CA ASN A 193 7.78 3.72 12.01
C ASN A 193 7.28 5.17 11.94
N LEU A 194 6.82 5.58 10.78
CA LEU A 194 6.15 6.87 10.61
C LEU A 194 4.72 6.80 11.15
N VAL A 195 4.36 7.77 12.00
CA VAL A 195 3.00 7.91 12.53
C VAL A 195 2.27 9.13 11.96
N ALA A 196 3.01 10.09 11.39
CA ALA A 196 2.45 11.29 10.77
C ALA A 196 3.41 11.87 9.73
N TYR A 197 2.91 12.87 9.02
CA TYR A 197 3.72 13.78 8.21
C TYR A 197 3.23 15.21 8.38
N GLY A 198 4.13 16.14 8.11
CA GLY A 198 3.84 17.56 8.12
C GLY A 198 4.53 18.28 6.98
N VAL A 199 4.07 19.49 6.68
CA VAL A 199 4.58 20.36 5.63
C VAL A 199 4.98 21.68 6.24
N VAL A 200 6.17 22.17 5.92
CA VAL A 200 6.70 23.48 6.30
C VAL A 200 7.17 24.22 5.05
N THR A 201 7.49 25.50 5.18
CA THR A 201 8.10 26.26 4.08
C THR A 201 9.52 25.79 3.77
N GLU A 202 9.98 25.96 2.55
CA GLU A 202 11.31 25.53 2.10
C GLU A 202 12.43 26.20 2.91
N GLU A 203 12.26 27.47 3.26
CA GLU A 203 13.20 28.28 4.02
C GLU A 203 13.48 27.75 5.43
N ASN A 204 12.64 26.85 5.93
CA ASN A 204 12.83 26.19 7.22
C ASN A 204 14.01 25.22 7.26
N PHE A 205 14.40 24.68 6.10
CA PHE A 205 15.48 23.73 6.02
C PHE A 205 16.85 24.44 6.01
N LYS A 206 17.77 23.97 6.82
CA LYS A 206 19.15 24.47 6.94
C LYS A 206 20.12 23.85 5.95
N SER A 207 19.63 23.00 5.06
CA SER A 207 20.47 22.29 4.08
C SER A 207 20.70 23.15 2.84
N SER A 208 21.93 23.11 2.31
CA SER A 208 22.29 23.73 1.03
C SER A 208 22.05 22.79 -0.17
N VAL A 209 21.64 21.56 0.08
CA VAL A 209 21.34 20.53 -0.94
C VAL A 209 19.94 20.00 -0.73
N TYR A 210 19.21 19.76 -1.81
CA TYR A 210 17.90 19.14 -1.74
C TYR A 210 18.00 17.68 -1.30
N THR A 211 16.98 17.15 -0.64
CA THR A 211 16.97 15.76 -0.16
C THR A 211 16.14 14.84 -1.02
N ILE A 212 15.25 15.39 -1.84
CA ILE A 212 14.35 14.64 -2.72
C ILE A 212 14.15 15.40 -4.04
N ALA A 213 14.17 14.69 -5.15
CA ALA A 213 13.67 15.15 -6.44
C ALA A 213 12.41 14.34 -6.82
N ARG A 214 11.36 15.02 -7.24
CA ARG A 214 10.11 14.42 -7.72
C ARG A 214 10.04 14.60 -9.23
N LEU A 215 9.80 13.51 -9.94
CA LEU A 215 9.76 13.50 -11.40
C LEU A 215 8.38 13.06 -11.89
N ARG A 216 7.91 13.73 -12.92
CA ARG A 216 6.70 13.37 -13.62
C ARG A 216 6.96 13.33 -15.13
N PHE A 217 6.61 12.20 -15.76
CA PHE A 217 6.88 11.96 -17.17
C PHE A 217 5.65 12.27 -18.03
N ALA A 218 5.86 13.00 -19.12
CA ALA A 218 4.82 13.30 -20.09
C ALA A 218 4.24 12.03 -20.74
N SER A 219 5.09 11.00 -20.94
CA SER A 219 4.72 9.67 -21.45
C SER A 219 3.68 8.93 -20.59
N LEU A 220 3.57 9.29 -19.28
CA LEU A 220 2.72 8.65 -18.29
C LEU A 220 1.49 9.47 -17.89
N THR A 221 1.39 10.74 -18.28
CA THR A 221 0.40 11.70 -17.76
C THR A 221 -1.06 11.25 -17.93
N ASP A 222 -1.42 10.65 -19.07
CA ASP A 222 -2.78 10.20 -19.36
C ASP A 222 -2.93 8.66 -19.36
N VAL A 223 -1.94 7.95 -18.86
CA VAL A 223 -1.96 6.49 -18.74
C VAL A 223 -2.46 6.10 -17.35
N ASN A 224 -3.37 5.12 -17.31
CA ASN A 224 -3.90 4.63 -16.03
C ASN A 224 -2.78 3.99 -15.17
N PRO A 225 -2.47 4.50 -13.97
CA PRO A 225 -1.40 4.00 -13.10
C PRO A 225 -1.54 2.53 -12.67
N PHE A 226 -2.73 1.94 -12.85
CA PHE A 226 -3.04 0.55 -12.52
C PHE A 226 -3.06 -0.36 -13.75
N SER A 227 -2.62 0.12 -14.92
CA SER A 227 -2.53 -0.67 -16.15
C SER A 227 -1.13 -1.23 -16.36
N SER A 228 -1.05 -2.35 -17.10
CA SER A 228 0.22 -2.94 -17.51
C SER A 228 1.02 -2.06 -18.47
N ASP A 229 0.34 -1.19 -19.24
CA ASP A 229 0.99 -0.23 -20.13
C ASP A 229 1.74 0.85 -19.34
N TYR A 230 1.13 1.33 -18.24
CA TYR A 230 1.80 2.24 -17.32
C TYR A 230 3.03 1.60 -16.67
N GLU A 231 2.91 0.38 -16.16
CA GLU A 231 4.02 -0.32 -15.50
C GLU A 231 5.22 -0.50 -16.45
N LYS A 232 4.95 -0.89 -17.69
CA LYS A 232 6.00 -1.08 -18.69
C LYS A 232 6.72 0.23 -19.04
N LYS A 233 5.97 1.31 -19.30
CA LYS A 233 6.56 2.62 -19.59
C LYS A 233 7.31 3.18 -18.39
N LEU A 234 6.78 3.00 -17.18
CA LEU A 234 7.44 3.42 -15.94
C LEU A 234 8.79 2.70 -15.74
N GLU A 235 8.86 1.41 -16.03
CA GLU A 235 10.10 0.62 -15.95
C GLU A 235 11.15 1.13 -16.94
N GLU A 236 10.76 1.50 -18.16
CA GLU A 236 11.64 2.10 -19.17
C GLU A 236 12.19 3.46 -18.70
N GLU A 237 11.34 4.32 -18.11
CA GLU A 237 11.77 5.62 -17.56
C GLU A 237 12.65 5.47 -16.31
N GLU A 238 12.35 4.51 -15.43
CA GLU A 238 13.18 4.20 -14.27
C GLU A 238 14.57 3.70 -14.65
N GLU A 239 14.68 2.86 -15.67
CA GLU A 239 15.96 2.33 -16.14
C GLU A 239 16.82 3.46 -16.71
N THR A 240 16.24 4.32 -17.56
CA THR A 240 16.89 5.52 -18.07
C THR A 240 17.39 6.43 -16.94
N LEU A 241 16.57 6.63 -15.91
CA LEU A 241 16.93 7.46 -14.77
C LEU A 241 18.03 6.83 -13.90
N LYS A 242 18.02 5.51 -13.70
CA LYS A 242 19.06 4.77 -12.98
C LYS A 242 20.40 4.83 -13.71
N GLU A 243 20.38 4.73 -15.05
CA GLU A 243 21.57 4.88 -15.87
C GLU A 243 22.14 6.31 -15.78
N LEU A 244 21.26 7.33 -15.79
CA LEU A 244 21.65 8.74 -15.69
C LEU A 244 22.42 9.03 -14.40
N VAL A 245 21.92 8.53 -13.24
CA VAL A 245 22.52 8.82 -11.92
C VAL A 245 23.57 7.78 -11.48
N ALA A 246 23.98 6.88 -12.36
CA ALA A 246 24.81 5.72 -12.00
C ALA A 246 26.22 6.10 -11.49
N ASP A 247 26.83 7.13 -12.06
CA ASP A 247 28.19 7.59 -11.73
C ASP A 247 28.23 8.81 -10.77
N ASN A 248 27.06 9.39 -10.45
CA ASN A 248 26.95 10.53 -9.55
C ASN A 248 27.53 10.26 -8.16
N GLY A 249 27.42 9.02 -7.68
CA GLY A 249 27.94 8.61 -6.38
C GLY A 249 29.45 8.83 -6.26
N GLN A 250 30.21 8.37 -7.23
CA GLN A 250 31.68 8.54 -7.26
C GLN A 250 32.05 10.01 -7.40
N ALA A 251 31.47 10.72 -8.37
CA ALA A 251 31.72 12.13 -8.60
C ALA A 251 31.45 12.98 -7.35
N ARG A 252 30.32 12.68 -6.67
CA ARG A 252 29.91 13.33 -5.42
C ARG A 252 30.93 13.09 -4.29
N LEU A 253 31.34 11.82 -4.10
CA LEU A 253 32.35 11.46 -3.09
C LEU A 253 33.65 12.20 -3.30
N GLU A 254 34.20 12.23 -4.54
CA GLU A 254 35.43 12.92 -4.88
C GLU A 254 35.35 14.42 -4.58
N LYS A 255 34.24 15.06 -4.97
CA LYS A 255 33.99 16.48 -4.69
C LYS A 255 33.89 16.78 -3.20
N MET A 256 33.16 15.94 -2.44
CA MET A 256 33.04 16.10 -0.98
C MET A 256 34.39 15.94 -0.28
N LYS A 257 35.15 14.90 -0.61
CA LYS A 257 36.48 14.66 -0.04
C LYS A 257 37.43 15.81 -0.35
N LYS A 258 37.44 16.31 -1.59
CA LYS A 258 38.27 17.44 -1.99
C LYS A 258 37.95 18.70 -1.18
N ASN A 259 36.67 19.09 -1.10
CA ASN A 259 36.24 20.29 -0.38
C ASN A 259 36.54 20.19 1.13
N ALA A 260 36.27 19.00 1.71
CA ALA A 260 36.57 18.76 3.12
C ALA A 260 38.08 18.77 3.40
N GLN A 261 38.90 18.19 2.51
CA GLN A 261 40.36 18.18 2.64
C GLN A 261 40.94 19.59 2.54
N GLU A 262 40.46 20.43 1.61
CA GLU A 262 40.89 21.82 1.50
C GLU A 262 40.64 22.61 2.81
N SER A 263 39.49 22.39 3.44
CA SER A 263 39.16 23.00 4.75
C SER A 263 40.03 22.45 5.89
N LEU A 264 40.35 21.16 5.89
CA LEU A 264 41.20 20.53 6.87
C LEU A 264 42.66 20.98 6.73
N ASP A 265 43.15 21.18 5.51
CA ASP A 265 44.49 21.68 5.23
C ASP A 265 44.66 23.12 5.73
N GLU A 266 43.68 23.99 5.56
CA GLU A 266 43.68 25.35 6.13
C GLU A 266 43.63 25.31 7.66
N GLY A 267 42.79 24.44 8.26
CA GLY A 267 42.75 24.21 9.72
C GLY A 267 44.09 23.71 10.26
N LYS A 268 44.76 22.77 9.56
CA LYS A 268 46.09 22.26 9.95
C LYS A 268 47.14 23.36 9.94
N LYS A 269 47.13 24.20 8.93
CA LYS A 269 48.06 25.34 8.85
C LYS A 269 47.89 26.28 10.06
N GLN A 270 46.67 26.59 10.47
CA GLN A 270 46.43 27.40 11.66
C GLN A 270 46.93 26.74 12.94
N LEU A 271 46.74 25.41 13.07
CA LEU A 271 47.26 24.62 14.20
C LEU A 271 48.79 24.63 14.23
N ASP A 272 49.48 24.43 13.10
CA ASP A 272 50.93 24.46 12.98
C ASP A 272 51.53 25.85 13.31
N GLU A 273 50.85 26.94 12.92
CA GLU A 273 51.20 28.31 13.31
C GLU A 273 51.04 28.52 14.82
N ALA A 274 49.93 28.01 15.42
CA ALA A 274 49.68 28.09 16.86
C ALA A 274 50.71 27.27 17.66
N GLU A 275 51.08 26.07 17.21
CA GLU A 275 52.13 25.24 17.79
C GLU A 275 53.52 25.93 17.75
N THR A 276 53.83 26.55 16.62
CA THR A 276 55.06 27.33 16.46
C THR A 276 55.13 28.51 17.46
N ASN A 277 54.00 29.25 17.59
CA ASN A 277 53.90 30.36 18.54
C ASN A 277 53.99 29.89 20.00
N LEU A 278 53.36 28.76 20.34
CA LEU A 278 53.44 28.14 21.65
C LEU A 278 54.86 27.72 22.01
N THR A 279 55.56 27.09 21.05
CA THR A 279 56.96 26.68 21.22
C THR A 279 57.87 27.87 21.43
N ALA A 280 57.72 28.94 20.64
CA ALA A 280 58.45 30.18 20.82
C ALA A 280 58.18 30.85 22.17
N GLY A 281 56.91 30.84 22.61
CA GLY A 281 56.46 31.31 23.92
C GLY A 281 57.11 30.53 25.07
N LYS A 282 57.13 29.21 25.02
CA LYS A 282 57.80 28.34 26.00
C LYS A 282 59.28 28.65 26.11
N LYS A 283 59.98 28.83 24.96
CA LYS A 283 61.41 29.19 24.94
C LYS A 283 61.66 30.54 25.59
N ARG A 284 60.88 31.56 25.29
CA ARG A 284 60.94 32.88 25.92
C ARG A 284 60.76 32.82 27.42
N LEU A 285 59.74 32.07 27.87
CA LEU A 285 59.48 31.91 29.31
C LEU A 285 60.66 31.21 30.01
N GLN A 286 61.30 30.22 29.41
CA GLN A 286 62.45 29.54 29.94
C GLN A 286 63.68 30.50 30.04
N GLU A 287 63.87 31.36 29.05
CA GLU A 287 64.88 32.38 29.09
C GLU A 287 64.67 33.43 30.19
N ILE A 288 63.38 33.87 30.35
CA ILE A 288 63.00 34.81 31.43
C ILE A 288 63.18 34.16 32.79
N GLU A 289 62.77 32.91 32.97
CA GLU A 289 62.97 32.14 34.20
C GLU A 289 64.41 32.03 34.59
N THR A 290 65.28 31.69 33.65
CA THR A 290 66.74 31.64 33.86
C THR A 290 67.31 32.98 34.29
N ARG A 291 66.86 34.09 33.65
CA ARG A 291 67.28 35.45 34.01
C ARG A 291 66.82 35.86 35.38
N LEU A 292 65.57 35.55 35.75
CA LEU A 292 65.01 35.86 37.06
C LEU A 292 65.72 35.08 38.17
N GLN A 293 66.07 33.80 37.97
CA GLN A 293 66.90 33.03 38.88
C GLN A 293 68.30 33.66 39.07
N ALA A 294 68.92 34.11 38.00
CA ALA A 294 70.22 34.83 38.09
C ALA A 294 70.10 36.15 38.87
N GLN A 295 69.01 36.92 38.63
CA GLN A 295 68.71 38.15 39.35
C GLN A 295 68.45 37.91 40.82
N GLU A 296 67.75 36.84 41.16
CA GLU A 296 67.46 36.42 42.54
C GLU A 296 68.72 36.15 43.32
N ASN A 297 69.66 35.44 42.71
CA ASN A 297 71.02 35.20 43.27
C ASN A 297 71.76 36.51 43.48
N GLN A 298 71.66 37.49 42.57
CA GLN A 298 72.27 38.80 42.74
C GLN A 298 71.60 39.64 43.84
N VAL A 299 70.28 39.70 43.87
CA VAL A 299 69.56 40.45 44.90
C VAL A 299 69.77 39.89 46.28
N SER A 300 70.04 38.58 46.45
CA SER A 300 70.34 37.94 47.75
C SER A 300 71.66 38.49 48.36
N GLN A 301 72.55 39.01 47.54
CA GLN A 301 73.87 39.53 47.95
C GLN A 301 73.90 41.07 48.18
N LEU A 302 72.81 41.82 47.96
CA LEU A 302 72.74 43.24 48.14
C LEU A 302 72.54 43.66 49.59
N PRO A 303 73.09 44.83 50.03
CA PRO A 303 72.85 45.37 51.38
C PRO A 303 71.48 46.06 51.47
N GLU A 304 70.92 46.08 52.72
CA GLU A 304 69.69 46.82 53.01
C GLU A 304 69.96 48.35 52.98
N PRO A 305 69.12 49.24 52.37
CA PRO A 305 67.77 49.05 51.96
C PRO A 305 67.55 48.69 50.47
N GLN A 306 68.63 48.59 49.66
CA GLN A 306 68.52 48.31 48.24
C GLN A 306 67.93 46.92 47.96
N LYS A 307 68.15 45.95 48.86
CA LYS A 307 67.63 44.61 48.79
C LYS A 307 66.07 44.59 48.84
N SER A 308 65.51 45.42 49.71
CA SER A 308 64.00 45.46 49.86
C SER A 308 63.36 45.97 48.58
N GLN A 309 63.86 46.98 47.94
CA GLN A 309 63.32 47.54 46.68
C GLN A 309 63.51 46.57 45.51
N ALA A 310 64.72 45.95 45.40
CA ALA A 310 64.99 44.95 44.36
C ALA A 310 64.14 43.66 44.55
N SER A 311 63.91 43.26 45.76
CA SER A 311 63.03 42.10 46.09
C SER A 311 61.56 42.34 45.68
N SER A 312 61.08 43.56 45.86
CA SER A 312 59.71 43.92 45.46
C SER A 312 59.52 43.86 43.93
N GLN A 313 60.49 44.37 43.18
CA GLN A 313 60.52 44.29 41.71
C GLN A 313 60.63 42.84 41.18
N LEU A 314 61.45 42.04 41.89
CA LEU A 314 61.63 40.63 41.57
C LEU A 314 60.33 39.82 41.80
N GLU A 315 59.63 40.07 42.89
CA GLU A 315 58.29 39.48 43.17
C GLU A 315 57.28 39.85 42.11
N GLU A 316 57.20 41.10 41.69
CA GLU A 316 56.34 41.54 40.63
C GLU A 316 56.64 40.86 39.30
N ALA A 317 57.93 40.71 38.97
CA ALA A 317 58.36 39.99 37.75
C ALA A 317 58.08 38.46 37.86
N LYS A 318 58.16 37.83 39.03
CA LYS A 318 57.76 36.47 39.26
C LYS A 318 56.24 36.27 39.11
N ASP A 319 55.46 37.19 39.58
CA ASP A 319 53.98 37.16 39.41
C ASP A 319 53.58 37.29 37.95
N GLN A 320 54.27 38.18 37.19
CA GLN A 320 54.09 38.27 35.74
C GLN A 320 54.47 36.99 35.02
N LEU A 321 55.60 36.37 35.39
CA LEU A 321 56.02 35.09 34.84
C LEU A 321 55.00 33.99 35.12
N LYS A 322 54.45 33.96 36.32
CA LYS A 322 53.40 32.99 36.72
C LYS A 322 52.14 33.16 35.87
N GLN A 323 51.69 34.39 35.68
CA GLN A 323 50.52 34.68 34.80
C GLN A 323 50.77 34.27 33.35
N GLU A 324 51.99 34.55 32.83
CA GLU A 324 52.36 34.14 31.46
C GLU A 324 52.44 32.60 31.33
N LYS A 325 52.95 31.88 32.35
CA LYS A 325 52.94 30.41 32.40
C LYS A 325 51.53 29.85 32.38
N GLU A 326 50.61 30.44 33.16
CA GLU A 326 49.19 30.04 33.19
C GLU A 326 48.53 30.25 31.82
N LYS A 327 48.75 31.40 31.17
CA LYS A 327 48.23 31.67 29.81
C LYS A 327 48.77 30.65 28.79
N LEU A 328 50.07 30.36 28.87
CA LEU A 328 50.69 29.41 27.95
C LEU A 328 50.19 27.97 28.16
N SER A 329 49.98 27.57 29.43
CA SER A 329 49.38 26.27 29.77
C SER A 329 47.93 26.17 29.28
N GLN A 330 47.17 27.24 29.38
CA GLN A 330 45.80 27.29 28.81
C GLN A 330 45.84 27.16 27.28
N ALA A 331 46.73 27.92 26.61
CA ALA A 331 46.89 27.85 25.15
C ALA A 331 47.33 26.43 24.69
N GLU A 332 48.19 25.75 25.44
CA GLU A 332 48.57 24.35 25.17
C GLU A 332 47.39 23.39 25.29
N THR A 333 46.54 23.59 26.33
CA THR A 333 45.32 22.78 26.52
C THR A 333 44.34 23.02 25.38
N ASP A 334 44.17 24.26 24.95
CA ASP A 334 43.25 24.61 23.87
C ASP A 334 43.75 24.09 22.52
N LEU A 335 45.07 24.17 22.25
CA LEU A 335 45.70 23.59 21.06
C LEU A 335 45.45 22.07 20.99
N THR A 336 45.71 21.36 22.10
CA THR A 336 45.50 19.91 22.14
C THR A 336 44.02 19.52 21.87
N LYS A 337 43.07 20.33 22.35
CA LYS A 337 41.67 20.12 22.03
C LYS A 337 41.35 20.34 20.55
N GLU A 338 41.90 21.38 19.95
CA GLU A 338 41.66 21.68 18.54
C GLU A 338 42.34 20.65 17.64
N GLU A 339 43.56 20.16 17.99
CA GLU A 339 44.20 19.03 17.32
C GLU A 339 43.36 17.76 17.36
N ALA A 340 42.78 17.42 18.52
CA ALA A 340 41.91 16.28 18.67
C ALA A 340 40.63 16.42 17.81
N LYS A 341 40.07 17.62 17.72
CA LYS A 341 38.93 17.89 16.81
C LYS A 341 39.34 17.73 15.35
N TRP A 342 40.48 18.32 14.96
CA TRP A 342 40.99 18.20 13.60
C TRP A 342 41.19 16.73 13.20
N GLN A 343 41.82 15.93 14.09
CA GLN A 343 42.02 14.50 13.85
C GLN A 343 40.66 13.75 13.70
N THR A 344 39.69 14.08 14.53
CA THR A 344 38.34 13.51 14.42
C THR A 344 37.70 13.84 13.08
N SER A 345 37.79 15.10 12.64
CA SER A 345 37.26 15.54 11.33
C SER A 345 38.01 14.88 10.16
N GLN A 346 39.34 14.70 10.27
CA GLN A 346 40.13 13.95 9.26
C GLN A 346 39.67 12.48 9.17
N ASP A 347 39.39 11.84 10.31
CA ASP A 347 38.92 10.47 10.36
C ASP A 347 37.50 10.37 9.78
N GLU A 348 36.63 11.37 10.01
CA GLU A 348 35.31 11.48 9.40
C GLU A 348 35.37 11.59 7.88
N VAL A 349 36.29 12.43 7.35
CA VAL A 349 36.48 12.57 5.90
C VAL A 349 37.01 11.27 5.27
N ASN A 350 37.92 10.59 5.95
CA ASN A 350 38.42 9.28 5.50
C ASN A 350 37.35 8.18 5.53
N ALA A 351 36.41 8.30 6.43
CA ALA A 351 35.26 7.37 6.57
C ALA A 351 34.11 7.64 5.59
N LEU A 352 34.18 8.74 4.81
CA LEU A 352 33.16 9.00 3.78
C LEU A 352 33.15 7.89 2.75
N THR A 353 31.96 7.30 2.56
CA THR A 353 31.67 6.26 1.57
C THR A 353 30.95 6.87 0.38
N GLU A 354 30.99 6.18 -0.74
CA GLU A 354 30.24 6.55 -1.94
C GLU A 354 28.74 6.61 -1.61
N PRO A 355 28.05 7.75 -1.87
CA PRO A 355 26.61 7.85 -1.70
C PRO A 355 25.88 7.06 -2.75
N THR A 356 24.74 6.50 -2.37
CA THR A 356 23.84 5.82 -3.29
C THR A 356 22.70 6.76 -3.68
N TYR A 357 22.37 6.76 -4.96
CA TYR A 357 21.18 7.42 -5.49
C TYR A 357 20.08 6.39 -5.64
N HIS A 358 18.97 6.62 -4.95
CA HIS A 358 17.84 5.73 -4.92
C HIS A 358 16.73 6.26 -5.82
N VAL A 359 16.37 5.48 -6.82
CA VAL A 359 15.26 5.76 -7.74
C VAL A 359 14.06 4.94 -7.29
N TYR A 360 13.00 5.59 -6.84
CA TYR A 360 11.80 4.97 -6.30
C TYR A 360 10.57 5.35 -7.11
N ASN A 361 9.79 4.35 -7.50
CA ASN A 361 8.41 4.58 -7.95
C ASN A 361 7.43 4.55 -6.76
N ARG A 362 6.14 4.78 -7.01
CA ARG A 362 5.11 4.79 -5.96
C ARG A 362 4.98 3.46 -5.21
N LYS A 363 5.40 2.32 -5.79
CA LYS A 363 5.34 0.99 -5.14
C LYS A 363 6.59 0.69 -4.33
N SER A 364 7.76 1.13 -4.82
CA SER A 364 9.07 0.84 -4.22
C SER A 364 9.53 1.88 -3.20
N SER A 365 8.89 3.07 -3.17
CA SER A 365 9.20 4.13 -2.21
C SER A 365 9.08 3.63 -0.76
N PRO A 366 9.95 4.10 0.15
CA PRO A 366 9.82 3.83 1.59
C PRO A 366 8.45 4.19 2.18
N THR A 367 7.70 5.12 1.54
CA THR A 367 6.33 5.50 1.89
C THR A 367 5.28 4.83 1.00
N GLY A 368 5.69 3.99 0.06
CA GLY A 368 4.85 3.37 -0.97
C GLY A 368 3.95 2.22 -0.49
N GLN A 369 4.10 1.77 0.76
CA GLN A 369 3.32 0.65 1.33
C GLN A 369 1.81 0.86 1.16
N GLY A 370 1.30 2.05 1.44
CA GLY A 370 -0.11 2.37 1.28
C GLY A 370 -0.59 2.26 -0.17
N TYR A 371 0.19 2.76 -1.13
CA TYR A 371 -0.13 2.64 -2.56
C TYR A 371 -0.08 1.18 -3.02
N LEU A 372 0.93 0.42 -2.61
CA LEU A 372 1.07 -1.00 -2.92
C LEU A 372 -0.11 -1.81 -2.36
N MET A 373 -0.50 -1.57 -1.11
CA MET A 373 -1.65 -2.21 -0.47
C MET A 373 -2.95 -1.90 -1.21
N TYR A 374 -3.16 -0.63 -1.61
CA TYR A 374 -4.33 -0.22 -2.38
C TYR A 374 -4.39 -0.90 -3.75
N SER A 375 -3.27 -0.89 -4.49
CA SER A 375 -3.14 -1.54 -5.79
C SER A 375 -3.40 -3.05 -5.72
N ASN A 376 -2.78 -3.74 -4.76
CA ASN A 376 -2.95 -5.17 -4.55
C ASN A 376 -4.40 -5.52 -4.14
N SER A 377 -5.05 -4.68 -3.36
CA SER A 377 -6.46 -4.86 -2.99
C SER A 377 -7.38 -4.75 -4.21
N ALA A 378 -7.17 -3.74 -5.06
CA ALA A 378 -7.94 -3.59 -6.30
C ALA A 378 -7.73 -4.79 -7.25
N MET A 379 -6.49 -5.27 -7.41
CA MET A 379 -6.18 -6.46 -8.22
C MET A 379 -6.82 -7.73 -7.64
N SER A 380 -6.81 -7.91 -6.32
CA SER A 380 -7.40 -9.06 -5.64
C SER A 380 -8.91 -9.11 -5.84
N ILE A 381 -9.60 -7.97 -5.70
CA ILE A 381 -11.04 -7.84 -5.98
C ILE A 381 -11.33 -8.19 -7.44
N ARG A 382 -10.51 -7.70 -8.38
CA ARG A 382 -10.63 -8.01 -9.81
C ARG A 382 -10.49 -9.52 -10.07
N ALA A 383 -9.52 -10.19 -9.44
CA ALA A 383 -9.29 -11.62 -9.58
C ALA A 383 -10.48 -12.44 -9.05
N VAL A 384 -10.99 -12.11 -7.87
CA VAL A 384 -12.20 -12.74 -7.29
C VAL A 384 -13.41 -12.48 -8.20
N GLY A 385 -13.57 -11.26 -8.71
CA GLY A 385 -14.63 -10.88 -9.64
C GLY A 385 -14.57 -11.58 -11.00
N ASN A 386 -13.44 -12.18 -11.38
CA ASN A 386 -13.33 -13.00 -12.59
C ASN A 386 -13.84 -14.43 -12.41
N ILE A 387 -13.61 -15.02 -11.24
CA ILE A 387 -13.86 -16.46 -11.01
C ILE A 387 -15.21 -16.69 -10.29
N PHE A 388 -15.45 -15.97 -9.21
CA PHE A 388 -16.58 -16.23 -8.32
C PHE A 388 -17.96 -16.14 -9.00
N PRO A 389 -18.26 -15.10 -9.83
CA PRO A 389 -19.53 -15.01 -10.52
C PRO A 389 -19.78 -16.12 -11.54
N VAL A 390 -18.71 -16.60 -12.20
CA VAL A 390 -18.83 -17.70 -13.18
C VAL A 390 -19.33 -18.97 -12.49
N VAL A 391 -18.76 -19.29 -11.33
CA VAL A 391 -19.21 -20.44 -10.53
C VAL A 391 -20.65 -20.26 -10.05
N LEU A 392 -21.02 -19.05 -9.60
CA LEU A 392 -22.40 -18.75 -9.20
C LEU A 392 -23.41 -18.95 -10.34
N TYR A 393 -23.09 -18.44 -11.54
CA TYR A 393 -23.96 -18.63 -12.71
C TYR A 393 -24.04 -20.09 -13.16
N ALA A 394 -22.95 -20.85 -13.06
CA ALA A 394 -22.98 -22.29 -13.33
C ALA A 394 -23.90 -23.04 -12.36
N VAL A 395 -23.83 -22.73 -11.06
CA VAL A 395 -24.74 -23.30 -10.06
C VAL A 395 -26.17 -22.84 -10.32
N ALA A 396 -26.39 -21.57 -10.62
CA ALA A 396 -27.70 -21.02 -10.95
C ALA A 396 -28.34 -21.70 -12.17
N ALA A 397 -27.54 -21.95 -13.23
CA ALA A 397 -27.99 -22.67 -14.41
C ALA A 397 -28.41 -24.12 -14.10
N MET A 398 -27.61 -24.83 -13.26
CA MET A 398 -27.96 -26.21 -12.84
C MET A 398 -29.25 -26.28 -12.00
N VAL A 399 -29.40 -25.34 -11.04
CA VAL A 399 -30.60 -25.25 -10.21
C VAL A 399 -31.79 -24.88 -11.07
N THR A 400 -31.66 -23.93 -12.01
CA THR A 400 -32.69 -23.56 -12.95
C THR A 400 -33.08 -24.73 -13.84
N PHE A 401 -32.12 -25.50 -14.34
CA PHE A 401 -32.39 -26.69 -15.13
C PHE A 401 -33.21 -27.72 -14.34
N THR A 402 -32.82 -27.99 -13.11
CA THR A 402 -33.55 -28.93 -12.22
C THR A 402 -34.97 -28.44 -11.92
N THR A 403 -35.09 -27.15 -11.59
CA THR A 403 -36.39 -26.51 -11.29
C THR A 403 -37.32 -26.52 -12.49
N MET A 404 -36.79 -26.21 -13.70
CA MET A 404 -37.54 -26.24 -14.95
C MET A 404 -37.94 -27.66 -15.36
N THR A 405 -37.07 -28.67 -15.16
CA THR A 405 -37.41 -30.07 -15.42
C THR A 405 -38.65 -30.49 -14.59
N ARG A 406 -38.61 -30.14 -13.31
CA ARG A 406 -39.72 -30.44 -12.41
C ARG A 406 -40.99 -29.67 -12.79
N PHE A 407 -40.87 -28.41 -13.18
CA PHE A 407 -41.97 -27.57 -13.61
C PHE A 407 -42.64 -28.11 -14.88
N VAL A 408 -41.86 -28.49 -15.89
CA VAL A 408 -42.35 -29.07 -17.13
C VAL A 408 -43.01 -30.45 -16.89
N ASP A 409 -42.43 -31.28 -16.02
CA ASP A 409 -43.00 -32.59 -15.66
C ASP A 409 -44.38 -32.44 -14.99
N GLU A 410 -44.56 -31.47 -14.09
CA GLU A 410 -45.85 -31.21 -13.42
C GLU A 410 -46.89 -30.63 -14.39
N GLU A 411 -46.47 -29.76 -15.32
CA GLU A 411 -47.36 -29.15 -16.33
C GLU A 411 -47.57 -30.02 -17.58
N ARG A 412 -47.01 -31.25 -17.61
CA ARG A 412 -47.05 -32.14 -18.79
C ARG A 412 -48.48 -32.42 -19.26
N THR A 413 -49.43 -32.72 -18.36
CA THR A 413 -50.81 -32.97 -18.70
C THR A 413 -51.50 -31.74 -19.29
N ASN A 414 -51.27 -30.56 -18.72
CA ASN A 414 -51.78 -29.29 -19.25
C ASN A 414 -51.23 -29.00 -20.64
N ALA A 415 -49.93 -29.25 -20.85
CA ALA A 415 -49.30 -29.13 -22.16
C ALA A 415 -49.88 -30.10 -23.19
N GLY A 416 -50.24 -31.34 -22.77
CA GLY A 416 -50.94 -32.33 -23.59
C GLY A 416 -52.35 -31.85 -24.00
N ILE A 417 -53.10 -31.24 -23.07
CA ILE A 417 -54.41 -30.64 -23.34
C ILE A 417 -54.28 -29.50 -24.36
N PHE A 418 -53.36 -28.58 -24.18
CA PHE A 418 -53.13 -27.50 -25.16
C PHE A 418 -52.77 -28.04 -26.54
N LYS A 419 -51.92 -29.07 -26.60
CA LYS A 419 -51.55 -29.71 -27.87
C LYS A 419 -52.75 -30.37 -28.55
N ALA A 420 -53.62 -31.05 -27.78
CA ALA A 420 -54.87 -31.62 -28.27
C ALA A 420 -55.88 -30.55 -28.76
N LEU A 421 -55.86 -29.35 -28.19
CA LEU A 421 -56.65 -28.19 -28.59
C LEU A 421 -56.09 -27.47 -29.82
N GLY A 422 -54.98 -27.97 -30.40
CA GLY A 422 -54.39 -27.44 -31.63
C GLY A 422 -53.41 -26.26 -31.43
N TYR A 423 -52.81 -26.08 -30.23
CA TYR A 423 -51.68 -25.17 -30.03
C TYR A 423 -50.40 -25.79 -30.57
N HIS A 424 -49.55 -24.98 -31.15
CA HIS A 424 -48.27 -25.46 -31.64
C HIS A 424 -47.28 -25.73 -30.49
N SER A 425 -46.42 -26.73 -30.66
CA SER A 425 -45.39 -27.03 -29.67
C SER A 425 -44.51 -25.81 -29.33
N LYS A 426 -44.30 -24.90 -30.27
CA LYS A 426 -43.57 -23.64 -30.06
C LYS A 426 -44.28 -22.72 -29.05
N ASP A 427 -45.62 -22.63 -29.09
CA ASP A 427 -46.40 -21.80 -28.17
C ASP A 427 -46.31 -22.35 -26.74
N ILE A 428 -46.36 -23.68 -26.60
CA ILE A 428 -46.29 -24.34 -25.31
C ILE A 428 -44.89 -24.18 -24.71
N ILE A 429 -43.83 -24.35 -25.51
CA ILE A 429 -42.45 -24.13 -25.09
C ILE A 429 -42.22 -22.66 -24.69
N ALA A 430 -42.80 -21.69 -25.45
CA ALA A 430 -42.70 -20.27 -25.17
C ALA A 430 -43.18 -19.90 -23.76
N LYS A 431 -44.21 -20.58 -23.20
CA LYS A 431 -44.67 -20.40 -21.82
C LYS A 431 -43.49 -20.54 -20.81
N PHE A 432 -42.73 -21.62 -20.92
CA PHE A 432 -41.61 -21.91 -20.00
C PHE A 432 -40.41 -21.00 -20.26
N VAL A 433 -40.15 -20.65 -21.50
CA VAL A 433 -39.10 -19.69 -21.88
C VAL A 433 -39.43 -18.31 -21.34
N ILE A 434 -40.69 -17.82 -21.49
CA ILE A 434 -41.11 -16.52 -20.94
C ILE A 434 -41.02 -16.53 -19.42
N TYR A 435 -41.39 -17.64 -18.76
CA TYR A 435 -41.23 -17.77 -17.32
C TYR A 435 -39.77 -17.61 -16.87
N GLY A 436 -38.84 -18.31 -17.52
CA GLY A 436 -37.41 -18.19 -17.26
C GLY A 436 -36.86 -16.80 -17.62
N LEU A 437 -37.33 -16.21 -18.72
CA LEU A 437 -36.94 -14.86 -19.16
C LEU A 437 -37.33 -13.80 -18.12
N VAL A 438 -38.60 -13.80 -17.68
CA VAL A 438 -39.10 -12.82 -16.70
C VAL A 438 -38.42 -12.96 -15.35
N ALA A 439 -38.28 -14.19 -14.84
CA ALA A 439 -37.58 -14.43 -13.58
C ALA A 439 -36.10 -14.03 -13.68
N GLY A 440 -35.44 -14.39 -14.79
CA GLY A 440 -34.02 -14.04 -15.06
C GLY A 440 -33.79 -12.53 -15.19
N THR A 441 -34.59 -11.85 -16.01
CA THR A 441 -34.43 -10.39 -16.21
C THR A 441 -34.73 -9.59 -14.96
N LEU A 442 -35.83 -9.88 -14.24
CA LEU A 442 -36.16 -9.18 -13.00
C LEU A 442 -35.08 -9.40 -11.92
N GLY A 443 -34.67 -10.65 -11.74
CA GLY A 443 -33.58 -10.96 -10.81
C GLY A 443 -32.30 -10.23 -11.16
N THR A 444 -31.91 -10.23 -12.44
CA THR A 444 -30.70 -9.55 -12.90
C THR A 444 -30.75 -8.05 -12.72
N LEU A 445 -31.87 -7.40 -13.05
CA LEU A 445 -32.02 -5.95 -12.85
C LEU A 445 -31.88 -5.56 -11.38
N LEU A 446 -32.49 -6.32 -10.47
CA LEU A 446 -32.32 -6.14 -9.03
C LEU A 446 -30.86 -6.37 -8.61
N GLY A 447 -30.22 -7.42 -9.13
CA GLY A 447 -28.83 -7.72 -8.86
C GLY A 447 -27.86 -6.64 -9.36
N ILE A 448 -28.12 -6.07 -10.55
CA ILE A 448 -27.34 -4.95 -11.08
C ILE A 448 -27.47 -3.72 -10.19
N LEU A 449 -28.67 -3.37 -9.78
CA LEU A 449 -28.89 -2.19 -8.92
C LEU A 449 -28.20 -2.36 -7.56
N ILE A 450 -28.41 -3.49 -6.90
CA ILE A 450 -27.78 -3.75 -5.60
C ILE A 450 -26.26 -3.89 -5.76
N GLY A 451 -25.80 -4.49 -6.85
CA GLY A 451 -24.37 -4.63 -7.15
C GLY A 451 -23.65 -3.30 -7.30
N HIS A 452 -24.21 -2.35 -8.07
CA HIS A 452 -23.62 -1.04 -8.26
C HIS A 452 -23.72 -0.12 -7.03
N TYR A 453 -24.88 -0.09 -6.37
CA TYR A 453 -25.18 0.94 -5.36
C TYR A 453 -25.03 0.47 -3.92
N VAL A 454 -24.91 -0.84 -3.69
CA VAL A 454 -24.70 -1.38 -2.34
C VAL A 454 -23.39 -2.15 -2.26
N LEU A 455 -23.21 -3.21 -3.06
CA LEU A 455 -22.06 -4.11 -2.88
C LEU A 455 -20.73 -3.46 -3.28
N ALA A 456 -20.66 -2.80 -4.45
CA ALA A 456 -19.44 -2.15 -4.91
C ALA A 456 -18.99 -1.01 -3.97
N PRO A 457 -19.86 -0.08 -3.52
CA PRO A 457 -19.49 0.91 -2.51
C PRO A 457 -19.02 0.30 -1.20
N THR A 458 -19.70 -0.72 -0.68
CA THR A 458 -19.32 -1.37 0.58
C THR A 458 -17.93 -1.99 0.50
N ILE A 459 -17.62 -2.70 -0.59
CA ILE A 459 -16.27 -3.28 -0.81
C ILE A 459 -15.22 -2.18 -0.90
N SER A 460 -15.49 -1.13 -1.68
CA SER A 460 -14.56 -0.01 -1.85
C SER A 460 -14.32 0.72 -0.53
N HIS A 461 -15.38 0.98 0.25
CA HIS A 461 -15.30 1.71 1.52
C HIS A 461 -14.39 1.03 2.54
N ILE A 462 -14.49 -0.29 2.71
CA ILE A 462 -13.65 -1.07 3.63
C ILE A 462 -12.15 -0.84 3.39
N ILE A 463 -11.76 -0.62 2.12
CA ILE A 463 -10.36 -0.41 1.75
C ILE A 463 -10.00 1.08 1.82
N THR A 464 -10.86 1.95 1.29
CA THR A 464 -10.58 3.39 1.18
C THR A 464 -10.63 4.12 2.52
N GLU A 465 -11.35 3.60 3.52
CA GLU A 465 -11.44 4.19 4.86
C GLU A 465 -10.07 4.41 5.51
N ARG A 466 -9.14 3.46 5.27
CA ARG A 466 -7.76 3.53 5.79
C ARG A 466 -6.79 4.30 4.89
N MET A 467 -7.28 4.86 3.78
CA MET A 467 -6.50 5.57 2.78
C MET A 467 -6.87 7.06 2.72
N ILE A 468 -5.96 7.87 2.21
CA ILE A 468 -6.19 9.31 2.07
C ILE A 468 -6.97 9.69 0.80
N VAL A 469 -7.13 8.75 -0.14
CA VAL A 469 -7.78 9.01 -1.44
C VAL A 469 -9.27 9.37 -1.37
N GLY A 470 -9.85 9.28 -0.17
CA GLY A 470 -11.26 9.57 0.08
C GLY A 470 -12.20 8.44 -0.34
N GLU A 471 -13.50 8.72 -0.30
CA GLU A 471 -14.52 7.75 -0.67
C GLU A 471 -14.49 7.44 -2.17
N SER A 472 -14.73 6.17 -2.49
CA SER A 472 -14.71 5.69 -3.88
C SER A 472 -15.86 6.30 -4.69
N GLN A 473 -15.51 7.02 -5.76
CA GLN A 473 -16.48 7.61 -6.69
C GLN A 473 -17.20 6.51 -7.47
N GLN A 474 -18.50 6.42 -7.29
CA GLN A 474 -19.32 5.39 -7.94
C GLN A 474 -19.61 5.76 -9.39
N HIS A 475 -19.30 4.82 -10.29
CA HIS A 475 -19.57 4.93 -11.72
C HIS A 475 -20.41 3.76 -12.19
N PHE A 476 -21.36 4.03 -13.11
CA PHE A 476 -22.18 2.97 -13.70
C PHE A 476 -21.50 2.37 -14.94
N TYR A 477 -21.13 1.09 -14.86
CA TYR A 477 -20.46 0.37 -15.95
C TYR A 477 -21.45 -0.48 -16.75
N TRP A 478 -21.90 0.04 -17.88
CA TRP A 478 -22.80 -0.66 -18.80
C TRP A 478 -22.25 -2.01 -19.28
N THR A 479 -20.95 -2.11 -19.50
CA THR A 479 -20.31 -3.34 -19.96
C THR A 479 -20.55 -4.51 -19.01
N TYR A 480 -20.38 -4.32 -17.71
CA TYR A 480 -20.61 -5.37 -16.72
C TYR A 480 -22.11 -5.66 -16.51
N SER A 481 -22.96 -4.65 -16.66
CA SER A 481 -24.41 -4.80 -16.59
C SER A 481 -24.95 -5.61 -17.78
N CYS A 482 -24.49 -5.34 -19.00
CA CYS A 482 -24.84 -6.11 -20.19
C CYS A 482 -24.30 -7.55 -20.12
N LEU A 483 -23.07 -7.73 -19.61
CA LEU A 483 -22.51 -9.07 -19.39
C LEU A 483 -23.34 -9.88 -18.39
N ALA A 484 -23.75 -9.26 -17.28
CA ALA A 484 -24.61 -9.90 -16.27
C ALA A 484 -25.96 -10.32 -16.88
N LEU A 485 -26.58 -9.45 -17.69
CA LEU A 485 -27.82 -9.75 -18.38
C LEU A 485 -27.66 -10.92 -19.35
N GLY A 486 -26.60 -10.92 -20.16
CA GLY A 486 -26.30 -12.00 -21.10
C GLY A 486 -26.11 -13.35 -20.41
N LEU A 487 -25.28 -13.39 -19.36
CA LEU A 487 -25.06 -14.62 -18.58
C LEU A 487 -26.33 -15.11 -17.88
N SER A 488 -27.13 -14.21 -17.33
CA SER A 488 -28.40 -14.55 -16.69
C SER A 488 -29.41 -15.12 -17.69
N LEU A 489 -29.52 -14.54 -18.88
CA LEU A 489 -30.36 -15.09 -19.93
C LEU A 489 -29.93 -16.48 -20.37
N ILE A 490 -28.63 -16.70 -20.50
CA ILE A 490 -28.10 -18.05 -20.78
C ILE A 490 -28.43 -19.01 -19.63
N ALA A 491 -28.26 -18.60 -18.39
CA ALA A 491 -28.47 -19.46 -17.22
C ALA A 491 -29.98 -19.70 -16.91
N SER A 492 -30.89 -18.84 -17.35
CA SER A 492 -32.34 -18.98 -17.10
C SER A 492 -33.14 -19.47 -18.31
N VAL A 493 -32.89 -18.88 -19.49
CA VAL A 493 -33.67 -19.15 -20.70
C VAL A 493 -33.22 -20.44 -21.40
N LEU A 494 -31.92 -20.69 -21.50
CA LEU A 494 -31.40 -21.88 -22.16
C LEU A 494 -31.83 -23.19 -21.47
N PRO A 495 -31.74 -23.34 -20.14
CA PRO A 495 -32.29 -24.50 -19.45
C PRO A 495 -33.80 -24.66 -19.65
N ALA A 496 -34.57 -23.56 -19.56
CA ALA A 496 -36.02 -23.59 -19.78
C ALA A 496 -36.37 -24.10 -21.20
N TYR A 497 -35.66 -23.61 -22.21
CA TYR A 497 -35.86 -24.03 -23.60
C TYR A 497 -35.47 -25.51 -23.82
N LEU A 498 -34.27 -25.92 -23.36
CA LEU A 498 -33.75 -27.28 -23.57
C LEU A 498 -34.67 -28.33 -22.90
N VAL A 499 -35.07 -28.06 -21.66
CA VAL A 499 -35.94 -28.96 -20.91
C VAL A 499 -37.32 -29.04 -21.56
N SER A 500 -37.94 -27.89 -21.87
CA SER A 500 -39.27 -27.86 -22.47
C SER A 500 -39.30 -28.52 -23.85
N ARG A 501 -38.30 -28.26 -24.68
CA ARG A 501 -38.17 -28.88 -26.00
C ARG A 501 -38.04 -30.39 -25.89
N ARG A 502 -37.26 -30.90 -24.96
CA ARG A 502 -37.05 -32.34 -24.76
C ARG A 502 -38.27 -33.05 -24.24
N GLU A 503 -38.92 -32.52 -23.20
CA GLU A 503 -40.04 -33.19 -22.52
C GLU A 503 -41.36 -33.05 -23.33
N LEU A 504 -41.54 -31.99 -24.12
CA LEU A 504 -42.76 -31.72 -24.89
C LEU A 504 -42.67 -32.14 -26.36
N HIS A 505 -41.64 -32.87 -26.76
CA HIS A 505 -41.53 -33.41 -28.13
C HIS A 505 -42.54 -34.52 -28.40
N GLU A 506 -43.03 -35.21 -27.36
CA GLU A 506 -43.96 -36.31 -27.44
C GLU A 506 -45.35 -35.86 -28.00
N GLU A 507 -46.11 -36.79 -28.58
CA GLU A 507 -47.46 -36.53 -29.10
C GLU A 507 -48.47 -36.23 -27.97
N ALA A 508 -49.59 -35.54 -28.29
CA ALA A 508 -50.59 -35.13 -27.32
C ALA A 508 -51.13 -36.32 -26.49
N ALA A 509 -51.37 -37.48 -27.15
CA ALA A 509 -51.87 -38.70 -26.49
C ALA A 509 -50.88 -39.23 -25.45
N GLN A 510 -49.55 -39.15 -25.74
CA GLN A 510 -48.49 -39.62 -24.84
C GLN A 510 -48.28 -38.65 -23.65
N LEU A 511 -48.51 -37.35 -23.85
CA LEU A 511 -48.39 -36.35 -22.80
C LEU A 511 -49.54 -36.46 -21.78
N LEU A 512 -50.71 -36.94 -22.18
CA LEU A 512 -51.87 -37.16 -21.31
C LEU A 512 -51.77 -38.42 -20.46
N LEU A 513 -50.90 -39.35 -20.84
CA LEU A 513 -50.64 -40.60 -20.11
C LEU A 513 -49.52 -40.44 -19.09
N PRO A 514 -49.54 -41.17 -17.96
CA PRO A 514 -48.44 -41.21 -17.03
C PRO A 514 -47.13 -41.63 -17.73
N LYS A 515 -46.05 -41.01 -17.37
CA LYS A 515 -44.71 -41.27 -17.97
C LYS A 515 -44.33 -42.75 -17.80
N PRO A 516 -44.09 -43.51 -18.88
CA PRO A 516 -43.75 -44.92 -18.77
C PRO A 516 -42.42 -45.09 -18.01
N PRO A 517 -42.28 -46.12 -17.19
CA PRO A 517 -41.04 -46.37 -16.47
C PRO A 517 -39.88 -46.57 -17.45
N VAL A 518 -38.75 -45.91 -17.20
CA VAL A 518 -37.54 -46.03 -18.02
C VAL A 518 -37.08 -47.48 -18.06
N LYS A 519 -36.81 -48.03 -19.29
CA LYS A 519 -36.35 -49.43 -19.48
C LYS A 519 -35.14 -49.71 -18.59
N GLY A 520 -35.21 -50.83 -17.83
CA GLY A 520 -34.20 -51.22 -16.88
C GLY A 520 -32.89 -51.64 -17.58
N SER A 521 -31.89 -50.79 -17.57
CA SER A 521 -30.51 -51.15 -17.94
C SER A 521 -29.70 -51.48 -16.69
N LYS A 522 -28.74 -52.41 -16.78
CA LYS A 522 -27.79 -52.66 -15.68
C LYS A 522 -27.09 -51.37 -15.29
N ILE A 523 -27.15 -51.03 -13.99
CA ILE A 523 -26.47 -49.85 -13.45
C ILE A 523 -24.97 -50.11 -13.29
N LEU A 524 -24.17 -49.05 -13.28
CA LEU A 524 -22.70 -49.16 -13.19
C LEU A 524 -22.24 -49.86 -11.90
N LEU A 525 -23.02 -49.70 -10.81
CA LEU A 525 -22.79 -50.33 -9.51
C LEU A 525 -23.00 -51.88 -9.57
N GLU A 526 -23.88 -52.37 -10.45
CA GLU A 526 -24.06 -53.82 -10.69
C GLU A 526 -22.88 -54.48 -11.38
N ARG A 527 -22.03 -53.69 -12.05
CA ARG A 527 -20.82 -54.19 -12.69
C ARG A 527 -19.69 -54.45 -11.68
N ILE A 528 -19.78 -53.78 -10.51
CA ILE A 528 -18.84 -53.98 -9.40
C ILE A 528 -19.42 -55.05 -8.48
N THR A 529 -19.22 -56.34 -8.87
CA THR A 529 -19.81 -57.47 -8.19
C THR A 529 -19.49 -57.57 -6.72
N PHE A 530 -18.30 -57.17 -6.32
CA PHE A 530 -17.86 -57.16 -4.92
C PHE A 530 -18.73 -56.25 -4.05
N ILE A 531 -19.00 -55.02 -4.46
CA ILE A 531 -19.83 -54.04 -3.69
C ILE A 531 -21.31 -54.50 -3.77
N TRP A 532 -21.76 -54.98 -4.96
CA TRP A 532 -23.14 -55.35 -5.19
C TRP A 532 -23.57 -56.55 -4.35
N SER A 533 -22.70 -57.54 -4.08
CA SER A 533 -23.01 -58.71 -3.26
C SER A 533 -23.28 -58.38 -1.81
N TYR A 534 -22.61 -57.39 -1.23
CA TYR A 534 -22.76 -56.99 0.16
C TYR A 534 -24.01 -56.11 0.43
N LEU A 535 -24.68 -55.59 -0.61
CA LEU A 535 -25.83 -54.71 -0.44
C LEU A 535 -27.10 -55.54 -0.13
N SER A 536 -27.91 -55.06 0.84
CA SER A 536 -29.27 -55.59 1.13
C SER A 536 -30.22 -55.35 -0.03
N PHE A 537 -31.35 -56.08 -0.07
CA PHE A 537 -32.37 -55.89 -1.11
C PHE A 537 -32.84 -54.44 -1.23
N THR A 538 -33.13 -53.79 -0.10
CA THR A 538 -33.57 -52.36 -0.06
C THR A 538 -32.49 -51.45 -0.63
N GLN A 539 -31.21 -51.66 -0.29
CA GLN A 539 -30.12 -50.89 -0.81
C GLN A 539 -29.93 -51.08 -2.31
N LYS A 540 -30.10 -52.31 -2.81
CA LYS A 540 -30.07 -52.64 -4.25
C LYS A 540 -31.16 -51.92 -5.02
N VAL A 541 -32.39 -51.90 -4.48
CA VAL A 541 -33.56 -51.20 -5.07
C VAL A 541 -33.34 -49.70 -5.06
N THR A 542 -32.85 -49.16 -3.94
CA THR A 542 -32.54 -47.71 -3.80
C THR A 542 -31.47 -47.32 -4.80
N ALA A 543 -30.38 -48.08 -4.88
CA ALA A 543 -29.29 -47.82 -5.84
C ALA A 543 -29.82 -47.84 -7.28
N ARG A 544 -30.65 -48.84 -7.64
CA ARG A 544 -31.26 -48.93 -8.97
C ARG A 544 -32.12 -47.69 -9.25
N ASN A 545 -32.90 -47.23 -8.30
CA ASN A 545 -33.77 -46.08 -8.47
C ASN A 545 -32.96 -44.79 -8.64
N ILE A 546 -31.91 -44.59 -7.86
CA ILE A 546 -31.01 -43.42 -7.97
C ILE A 546 -30.32 -43.41 -9.34
N PHE A 547 -29.66 -44.52 -9.71
CA PHE A 547 -28.87 -44.58 -10.96
C PHE A 547 -29.72 -44.72 -12.22
N ARG A 548 -31.01 -45.07 -12.09
CA ARG A 548 -31.96 -45.07 -13.22
C ARG A 548 -32.18 -43.70 -13.78
N TYR A 549 -32.24 -42.67 -12.91
CA TYR A 549 -32.45 -41.26 -13.28
C TYR A 549 -31.14 -40.47 -13.20
N LYS A 550 -30.11 -40.97 -13.90
CA LYS A 550 -28.73 -40.43 -13.85
C LYS A 550 -28.67 -38.90 -13.99
N GLN A 551 -29.43 -38.35 -14.92
CA GLN A 551 -29.41 -36.90 -15.17
C GLN A 551 -29.94 -36.12 -13.94
N ARG A 552 -31.02 -36.56 -13.33
CA ARG A 552 -31.59 -35.93 -12.12
C ARG A 552 -30.63 -36.07 -10.93
N MET A 553 -30.04 -37.27 -10.77
CA MET A 553 -29.03 -37.54 -9.75
C MET A 553 -27.80 -36.62 -9.90
N LEU A 554 -27.24 -36.55 -11.09
CA LEU A 554 -26.07 -35.71 -11.35
C LEU A 554 -26.36 -34.22 -11.12
N MET A 555 -27.49 -33.71 -11.57
CA MET A 555 -27.87 -32.33 -11.34
C MET A 555 -28.01 -31.99 -9.85
N THR A 556 -28.63 -32.90 -9.06
CA THR A 556 -28.72 -32.70 -7.61
C THR A 556 -27.35 -32.73 -6.95
N ILE A 557 -26.49 -33.69 -7.33
CA ILE A 557 -25.14 -33.79 -6.81
C ILE A 557 -24.33 -32.50 -7.15
N PHE A 558 -24.32 -32.09 -8.41
CA PHE A 558 -23.57 -30.90 -8.83
C PHE A 558 -24.15 -29.61 -8.24
N GLY A 559 -25.46 -29.50 -8.10
CA GLY A 559 -26.09 -28.34 -7.47
C GLY A 559 -25.72 -28.21 -5.99
N VAL A 560 -25.79 -29.30 -5.22
CA VAL A 560 -25.37 -29.32 -3.81
C VAL A 560 -23.86 -29.11 -3.68
N ALA A 561 -23.09 -29.85 -4.47
CA ALA A 561 -21.61 -29.75 -4.47
C ALA A 561 -21.14 -28.31 -4.79
N GLY A 562 -21.75 -27.67 -5.80
CA GLY A 562 -21.41 -26.30 -6.17
C GLY A 562 -21.74 -25.31 -5.05
N SER A 563 -22.90 -25.43 -4.41
CA SER A 563 -23.29 -24.56 -3.29
C SER A 563 -22.36 -24.74 -2.08
N VAL A 564 -22.04 -26.00 -1.73
CA VAL A 564 -21.10 -26.29 -0.63
C VAL A 564 -19.68 -25.82 -0.96
N ALA A 565 -19.23 -26.00 -2.20
CA ALA A 565 -17.92 -25.53 -2.63
C ALA A 565 -17.76 -24.00 -2.50
N LEU A 566 -18.80 -23.24 -2.87
CA LEU A 566 -18.82 -21.78 -2.70
C LEU A 566 -18.79 -21.37 -1.23
N LEU A 567 -19.59 -22.00 -0.39
CA LEU A 567 -19.59 -21.75 1.06
C LEU A 567 -18.22 -22.08 1.66
N PHE A 568 -17.66 -23.23 1.31
CA PHE A 568 -16.35 -23.67 1.78
C PHE A 568 -15.25 -22.73 1.32
N ALA A 569 -15.27 -22.29 0.06
CA ALA A 569 -14.31 -21.32 -0.46
C ALA A 569 -14.37 -19.99 0.29
N GLY A 570 -15.58 -19.47 0.55
CA GLY A 570 -15.76 -18.22 1.31
C GLY A 570 -15.22 -18.31 2.75
N LEU A 571 -15.59 -19.35 3.47
CA LEU A 571 -15.11 -19.60 4.84
C LEU A 571 -13.61 -19.94 4.87
N GLY A 572 -13.11 -20.65 3.84
CA GLY A 572 -11.70 -20.97 3.69
C GLY A 572 -10.83 -19.73 3.48
N ILE A 573 -11.26 -18.80 2.63
CA ILE A 573 -10.58 -17.51 2.44
C ILE A 573 -10.57 -16.74 3.76
N GLN A 574 -11.71 -16.62 4.45
CA GLN A 574 -11.79 -15.95 5.74
C GLN A 574 -10.82 -16.56 6.75
N SER A 575 -10.83 -17.88 6.92
CA SER A 575 -9.95 -18.59 7.84
C SER A 575 -8.48 -18.44 7.48
N SER A 576 -8.15 -18.45 6.17
CA SER A 576 -6.79 -18.27 5.70
C SER A 576 -6.26 -16.87 6.01
N VAL A 577 -7.08 -15.83 5.78
CA VAL A 577 -6.69 -14.43 6.06
C VAL A 577 -6.49 -14.22 7.57
N VAL A 578 -7.41 -14.68 8.39
CA VAL A 578 -7.28 -14.58 9.87
C VAL A 578 -6.07 -15.37 10.37
N GLY A 579 -5.80 -16.55 9.82
CA GLY A 579 -4.68 -17.39 10.21
C GLY A 579 -3.30 -16.91 9.76
N VAL A 580 -3.21 -15.95 8.81
CA VAL A 580 -1.91 -15.40 8.35
C VAL A 580 -1.17 -14.71 9.50
N ALA A 581 -1.86 -13.84 10.25
CA ALA A 581 -1.25 -13.11 11.36
C ALA A 581 -0.73 -14.07 12.45
N ASP A 582 -1.51 -15.08 12.80
CA ASP A 582 -1.09 -16.08 13.80
C ASP A 582 0.16 -16.85 13.35
N ARG A 583 0.18 -17.31 12.09
CA ARG A 583 1.37 -17.99 11.54
C ARG A 583 2.58 -17.06 11.45
N GLN A 584 2.36 -15.83 10.97
CA GLN A 584 3.44 -14.86 10.83
C GLN A 584 4.12 -14.57 12.16
N PHE A 585 3.35 -14.28 13.21
CA PHE A 585 3.89 -13.80 14.49
C PHE A 585 4.12 -14.91 15.53
N LYS A 586 3.53 -16.12 15.37
CA LYS A 586 3.78 -17.24 16.30
C LYS A 586 4.80 -18.24 15.74
N ASP A 587 4.70 -18.57 14.44
CA ASP A 587 5.47 -19.66 13.86
C ASP A 587 6.71 -19.17 13.08
N LEU A 588 6.59 -18.06 12.33
CA LEU A 588 7.64 -17.55 11.45
C LEU A 588 8.49 -16.46 12.11
N GLN A 589 7.87 -15.42 12.66
CA GLN A 589 8.56 -14.32 13.32
C GLN A 589 8.68 -14.59 14.82
N GLN A 590 9.69 -15.35 15.20
CA GLN A 590 9.98 -15.67 16.61
C GLN A 590 10.84 -14.61 17.31
N TYR A 591 11.21 -13.54 16.62
CA TYR A 591 11.96 -12.43 17.18
C TYR A 591 11.00 -11.32 17.65
N GLN A 592 11.35 -10.70 18.78
CA GLN A 592 10.58 -9.61 19.37
C GLN A 592 11.12 -8.22 18.96
N MET A 593 12.34 -8.17 18.44
CA MET A 593 13.02 -6.94 18.08
C MET A 593 14.02 -7.19 16.94
N ILE A 594 14.08 -6.30 15.98
CA ILE A 594 15.12 -6.22 14.96
C ILE A 594 15.95 -4.98 15.25
N LEU A 595 17.25 -5.17 15.37
CA LEU A 595 18.22 -4.08 15.43
C LEU A 595 18.93 -4.02 14.09
N SER A 596 18.69 -2.98 13.32
CA SER A 596 19.47 -2.68 12.12
C SER A 596 20.59 -1.72 12.48
N VAL A 597 21.79 -2.05 12.05
CA VAL A 597 22.97 -1.20 12.22
C VAL A 597 23.21 -0.44 10.93
N ASN A 598 23.40 0.87 11.04
CA ASN A 598 23.77 1.67 9.87
C ASN A 598 25.04 1.07 9.23
N SER A 599 25.07 0.92 7.91
CA SER A 599 26.22 0.44 7.16
C SER A 599 27.49 1.25 7.45
N ARG A 600 27.34 2.52 7.82
CA ARG A 600 28.41 3.47 8.18
C ARG A 600 28.88 3.36 9.64
N ALA A 601 28.26 2.53 10.47
CA ALA A 601 28.69 2.37 11.85
C ALA A 601 30.09 1.77 11.92
N SER A 602 30.95 2.34 12.79
CA SER A 602 32.31 1.86 12.97
C SER A 602 32.33 0.43 13.51
N ASP A 603 33.37 -0.32 13.20
CA ASP A 603 33.55 -1.69 13.72
C ASP A 603 33.60 -1.72 15.25
N SER A 604 34.09 -0.63 15.89
CA SER A 604 34.06 -0.46 17.34
C SER A 604 32.65 -0.36 17.90
N ASP A 605 31.76 0.37 17.21
CA ASP A 605 30.36 0.52 17.64
C ASP A 605 29.55 -0.74 17.39
N LYS A 606 29.79 -1.41 16.27
CA LYS A 606 29.24 -2.75 16.00
C LYS A 606 29.66 -3.76 17.09
N ALA A 607 30.93 -3.73 17.52
CA ALA A 607 31.44 -4.57 18.59
C ALA A 607 30.83 -4.23 19.94
N LYS A 608 30.68 -2.94 20.29
CA LYS A 608 29.98 -2.48 21.51
C LYS A 608 28.53 -2.92 21.51
N LEU A 609 27.79 -2.77 20.39
CA LEU A 609 26.42 -3.23 20.27
C LEU A 609 26.33 -4.74 20.48
N LYS A 610 27.18 -5.52 19.84
CA LYS A 610 27.24 -6.98 19.98
C LYS A 610 27.55 -7.43 21.41
N LYS A 611 28.40 -6.68 22.13
CA LYS A 611 28.68 -6.90 23.55
C LYS A 611 27.48 -6.59 24.42
N ASN A 612 26.80 -5.47 24.17
CA ASN A 612 25.60 -5.07 24.95
C ASN A 612 24.43 -6.04 24.71
N CYS A 613 24.21 -6.50 23.48
CA CYS A 613 23.22 -7.53 23.16
C CYS A 613 23.48 -8.84 23.91
N ARG A 614 24.76 -9.25 24.07
CA ARG A 614 25.12 -10.43 24.87
C ARG A 614 24.87 -10.25 26.36
N VAL A 615 25.14 -9.05 26.88
CA VAL A 615 24.85 -8.71 28.30
C VAL A 615 23.34 -8.79 28.59
N MET A 616 22.52 -8.31 27.63
CA MET A 616 21.05 -8.38 27.72
C MET A 616 20.47 -9.77 27.38
N LYS A 617 21.31 -10.79 27.17
CA LYS A 617 20.91 -12.16 26.79
C LYS A 617 20.02 -12.21 25.53
N LEU A 618 20.15 -11.26 24.63
CA LEU A 618 19.47 -11.27 23.34
C LEU A 618 20.12 -12.32 22.44
N LYS A 619 19.31 -13.23 21.88
CA LYS A 619 19.79 -14.15 20.85
C LYS A 619 20.06 -13.36 19.57
N THR A 620 21.31 -13.19 19.21
CA THR A 620 21.71 -12.56 17.96
C THR A 620 21.60 -13.60 16.84
N ILE A 621 20.72 -13.39 15.89
CA ILE A 621 20.78 -14.06 14.59
C ILE A 621 21.53 -13.05 13.68
N VAL A 622 22.66 -13.47 13.14
CA VAL A 622 23.45 -12.67 12.19
C VAL A 622 22.82 -12.81 10.82
#